data_1e7bed4ab30203101a15a1ed5a1f8779
#
_entry.id   1e7bed4ab30203101a15a1ed5a1f8779
#
_cell.length_a   1.000
_cell.length_b   1.000
_cell.length_c   1.000
_cell.angle_alpha   90.00
_cell.angle_beta   90.00
_cell.angle_gamma   90.00
#
_symmetry.space_group_name_H-M   'P 1'
#
loop_
_entity.id
_entity.type
_entity.pdbx_description
1 polymer ?
#
loop_
_entity_poly.entity_id
_entity_poly.type
_entity_poly.pdbx_seq_one_letter_code
_entity_poly.pdbx_strand_id
1 'polypeptide(L)'
;MKNYKYLFVLGSLVLPALAHATEVSFEEDHSLPIVEINVAIKSGASSDPDNQLGVTNFMGEMLLRGTRLRDKEQIDIAIDQMGAQLAVETRSESIILRGAVLSSQLDNFLALLTEVLTEPTFPDLEIAHLKSEVVSDILGEMGSDRDLAGRKFTEELFQGHPYGKPIIGKTTTVNRLTHTQILNQYNAIVNEQQLLVVGAGDADNAHIQEWADKLGKLLSTHSGNPPMKIEAPKNLPHRELVIVDKPARTQTQITGGQIGVTMLDPAFFPLYLGNHAFGGGSFSARMMQEIRVKRGWSYGAYSYFRHSTQPRSWQFYLFPAEKDTADALALSLKLIEDVKAKGVTQSEFDLAQKSLINSSGFMYDTPTKRVENKLVERTLNLPDGFMKSYGPKLAEVTLPEVNSALKDFLKPDHLLIVVVGTASELKDKLTTAAGVTPDQVKVIPYTEE
;
A
#
# COMPACT_ATOMS: atom_id res chain seq x y z
N MET A 1 -37.58 -41.43 -55.40
CA MET A 1 -37.13 -40.28 -54.65
C MET A 1 -36.91 -40.74 -53.22
N LYS A 2 -35.64 -40.99 -52.81
CA LYS A 2 -35.29 -41.43 -51.44
C LYS A 2 -34.78 -40.25 -50.64
N ASN A 3 -35.49 -39.87 -49.57
CA ASN A 3 -35.11 -38.81 -48.62
C ASN A 3 -34.09 -39.39 -47.64
N TYR A 4 -32.85 -38.86 -47.63
CA TYR A 4 -31.87 -39.07 -46.58
C TYR A 4 -32.00 -37.98 -45.52
N LYS A 5 -32.35 -38.35 -44.27
CA LYS A 5 -32.29 -37.48 -43.09
C LYS A 5 -30.88 -37.59 -42.52
N TYR A 6 -30.16 -36.46 -42.54
CA TYR A 6 -28.88 -36.34 -41.84
C TYR A 6 -29.14 -36.03 -40.35
N LEU A 7 -28.71 -36.93 -39.50
CA LEU A 7 -28.73 -36.76 -38.07
C LEU A 7 -27.43 -36.04 -37.66
N PHE A 8 -27.53 -34.75 -37.29
CA PHE A 8 -26.38 -34.03 -36.69
C PHE A 8 -26.29 -34.40 -35.22
N VAL A 9 -25.23 -35.17 -34.84
CA VAL A 9 -24.84 -35.39 -33.46
C VAL A 9 -23.98 -34.21 -33.06
N LEU A 10 -24.51 -33.30 -32.22
CA LEU A 10 -23.72 -32.29 -31.51
C LEU A 10 -22.91 -32.98 -30.43
N GLY A 11 -21.64 -33.26 -30.69
CA GLY A 11 -20.68 -33.63 -29.69
C GLY A 11 -20.34 -32.43 -28.81
N SER A 12 -20.81 -32.43 -27.57
CA SER A 12 -20.37 -31.47 -26.56
C SER A 12 -18.86 -31.70 -26.28
N LEU A 13 -18.01 -30.83 -26.80
CA LEU A 13 -16.61 -30.74 -26.38
C LEU A 13 -16.61 -30.24 -24.93
N VAL A 14 -16.48 -31.17 -23.99
CA VAL A 14 -16.08 -30.83 -22.63
C VAL A 14 -14.59 -30.46 -22.70
N LEU A 15 -14.30 -29.17 -22.78
CA LEU A 15 -12.96 -28.66 -22.55
C LEU A 15 -12.58 -29.02 -21.10
N PRO A 16 -11.46 -29.72 -20.86
CA PRO A 16 -10.99 -29.90 -19.50
C PRO A 16 -10.75 -28.52 -18.91
N ALA A 17 -11.33 -28.23 -17.75
CA ALA A 17 -10.95 -27.09 -16.95
C ALA A 17 -9.43 -27.23 -16.71
N LEU A 18 -8.64 -26.36 -17.28
CA LEU A 18 -7.23 -26.24 -16.95
C LEU A 18 -7.19 -25.96 -15.45
N ALA A 19 -6.75 -26.95 -14.68
CA ALA A 19 -6.43 -26.74 -13.28
C ALA A 19 -5.38 -25.62 -13.25
N HIS A 20 -5.76 -24.45 -12.76
CA HIS A 20 -4.82 -23.36 -12.53
C HIS A 20 -3.95 -23.79 -11.35
N ALA A 21 -2.66 -23.99 -11.61
CA ALA A 21 -1.69 -24.16 -10.54
C ALA A 21 -1.65 -22.85 -9.73
N THR A 22 -1.57 -22.96 -8.41
CA THR A 22 -1.39 -21.77 -7.55
C THR A 22 -0.13 -21.01 -7.97
N GLU A 23 -0.23 -19.68 -8.05
CA GLU A 23 0.92 -18.85 -8.39
C GLU A 23 1.95 -18.88 -7.26
N VAL A 24 3.14 -19.46 -7.54
CA VAL A 24 4.25 -19.56 -6.61
C VAL A 24 5.48 -18.89 -7.19
N SER A 25 6.20 -18.13 -6.38
CA SER A 25 7.51 -17.58 -6.70
C SER A 25 8.43 -17.78 -5.50
N PHE A 26 9.21 -18.84 -5.52
CA PHE A 26 10.13 -19.20 -4.44
C PHE A 26 11.57 -19.22 -4.95
N GLU A 27 12.51 -18.70 -4.14
CA GLU A 27 13.95 -18.69 -4.41
C GLU A 27 14.66 -19.61 -3.41
N GLU A 28 15.25 -20.72 -3.89
CA GLU A 28 16.05 -21.61 -3.05
C GLU A 28 17.34 -20.91 -2.62
N ASP A 29 17.58 -20.84 -1.31
CA ASP A 29 18.77 -20.27 -0.71
C ASP A 29 19.16 -21.04 0.56
N HIS A 30 20.08 -21.99 0.42
CA HIS A 30 20.54 -22.86 1.50
C HIS A 30 21.67 -22.26 2.35
N SER A 31 21.90 -20.95 2.27
CA SER A 31 22.99 -20.28 3.03
C SER A 31 22.70 -20.18 4.53
N LEU A 32 21.42 -20.12 4.91
CA LEU A 32 20.93 -20.09 6.28
C LEU A 32 19.75 -21.06 6.43
N PRO A 33 19.60 -21.74 7.59
CA PRO A 33 18.50 -22.67 7.83
C PRO A 33 17.19 -21.95 8.14
N ILE A 34 16.79 -21.00 7.28
CA ILE A 34 15.60 -20.15 7.47
C ILE A 34 14.82 -20.14 6.16
N VAL A 35 13.49 -20.23 6.28
CA VAL A 35 12.56 -20.04 5.16
C VAL A 35 11.68 -18.85 5.46
N GLU A 36 11.68 -17.88 4.56
CA GLU A 36 10.69 -16.81 4.52
C GLU A 36 9.62 -17.15 3.50
N ILE A 37 8.36 -17.11 3.91
CA ILE A 37 7.22 -17.43 3.06
C ILE A 37 6.08 -16.44 3.32
N ASN A 38 5.63 -15.76 2.27
CA ASN A 38 4.51 -14.85 2.32
C ASN A 38 3.37 -15.42 1.49
N VAL A 39 2.20 -15.50 2.09
CA VAL A 39 0.97 -15.87 1.39
C VAL A 39 0.16 -14.60 1.20
N ALA A 40 -0.03 -14.19 -0.05
CA ALA A 40 -0.82 -13.03 -0.38
C ALA A 40 -2.17 -13.44 -1.00
N ILE A 41 -3.22 -12.77 -0.56
CA ILE A 41 -4.55 -12.76 -1.19
C ILE A 41 -4.63 -11.45 -1.98
N LYS A 42 -4.82 -11.52 -3.30
CA LYS A 42 -4.85 -10.36 -4.21
C LYS A 42 -6.19 -9.61 -4.14
N SER A 43 -6.64 -9.33 -2.91
CA SER A 43 -7.79 -8.49 -2.56
C SER A 43 -7.54 -7.86 -1.19
N GLY A 44 -7.81 -6.59 -1.06
CA GLY A 44 -7.53 -5.80 0.14
C GLY A 44 -8.68 -4.85 0.50
N ALA A 45 -8.39 -3.87 1.35
CA ALA A 45 -9.38 -2.94 1.89
C ALA A 45 -10.16 -2.13 0.82
N SER A 46 -9.62 -2.00 -0.40
CA SER A 46 -10.35 -1.39 -1.53
C SER A 46 -11.64 -2.13 -1.88
N SER A 47 -11.74 -3.42 -1.53
CA SER A 47 -12.94 -4.24 -1.77
C SER A 47 -14.03 -4.09 -0.71
N ASP A 48 -13.76 -3.38 0.39
CA ASP A 48 -14.72 -3.21 1.47
C ASP A 48 -16.01 -2.54 0.97
N PRO A 49 -17.19 -3.04 1.33
CA PRO A 49 -18.43 -2.27 1.16
C PRO A 49 -18.37 -0.98 1.98
N ASP A 50 -18.94 0.12 1.47
CA ASP A 50 -18.87 1.43 2.13
C ASP A 50 -19.49 1.46 3.54
N ASN A 51 -20.43 0.57 3.82
CA ASN A 51 -21.02 0.41 5.15
C ASN A 51 -20.29 -0.60 6.06
N GLN A 52 -19.18 -1.18 5.58
CA GLN A 52 -18.35 -2.18 6.28
C GLN A 52 -16.86 -1.87 6.15
N LEU A 53 -16.50 -0.59 6.09
CA LEU A 53 -15.09 -0.18 6.00
C LEU A 53 -14.27 -0.79 7.13
N GLY A 54 -13.13 -1.39 6.79
CA GLY A 54 -12.25 -2.11 7.71
C GLY A 54 -12.56 -3.61 7.83
N VAL A 55 -13.62 -4.14 7.18
CA VAL A 55 -13.97 -5.56 7.30
C VAL A 55 -12.87 -6.47 6.78
N THR A 56 -12.17 -6.10 5.71
CA THR A 56 -11.05 -6.88 5.16
C THR A 56 -9.86 -6.92 6.12
N ASN A 57 -9.49 -5.79 6.72
CA ASN A 57 -8.44 -5.75 7.74
C ASN A 57 -8.82 -6.59 8.96
N PHE A 58 -10.02 -6.37 9.46
CA PHE A 58 -10.55 -7.10 10.61
C PHE A 58 -10.56 -8.61 10.36
N MET A 59 -11.06 -9.05 9.20
CA MET A 59 -11.09 -10.46 8.81
C MET A 59 -9.66 -11.03 8.70
N GLY A 60 -8.73 -10.27 8.11
CA GLY A 60 -7.33 -10.69 8.01
C GLY A 60 -6.70 -10.96 9.38
N GLU A 61 -6.86 -10.05 10.34
CA GLU A 61 -6.36 -10.22 11.70
C GLU A 61 -7.05 -11.38 12.45
N MET A 62 -8.33 -11.61 12.16
CA MET A 62 -9.07 -12.72 12.73
C MET A 62 -8.58 -14.11 12.28
N LEU A 63 -7.85 -14.22 11.15
CA LEU A 63 -7.28 -15.51 10.70
C LEU A 63 -6.36 -16.15 11.74
N LEU A 64 -5.68 -15.34 12.56
CA LEU A 64 -4.77 -15.80 13.61
C LEU A 64 -5.43 -15.87 15.00
N ARG A 65 -6.77 -15.74 15.10
CA ARG A 65 -7.47 -15.66 16.40
C ARG A 65 -8.39 -16.85 16.70
N GLY A 66 -8.30 -17.90 15.92
CA GLY A 66 -9.01 -19.16 16.18
C GLY A 66 -9.36 -19.91 14.91
N THR A 67 -9.09 -21.19 14.96
CA THR A 67 -9.41 -22.17 13.92
C THR A 67 -10.33 -23.25 14.50
N ARG A 68 -10.70 -24.22 13.68
CA ARG A 68 -11.45 -25.40 14.16
C ARG A 68 -10.62 -26.28 15.10
N LEU A 69 -9.27 -26.24 15.01
CA LEU A 69 -8.36 -27.07 15.79
C LEU A 69 -7.72 -26.37 16.97
N ARG A 70 -7.57 -25.05 16.91
CA ARG A 70 -6.85 -24.23 17.89
C ARG A 70 -7.59 -22.94 18.21
N ASP A 71 -7.59 -22.57 19.48
CA ASP A 71 -7.88 -21.20 19.90
C ASP A 71 -6.68 -20.26 19.68
N LYS A 72 -6.84 -18.98 19.97
CA LYS A 72 -5.79 -17.97 19.77
C LYS A 72 -4.53 -18.29 20.55
N GLU A 73 -4.65 -18.64 21.83
CA GLU A 73 -3.49 -18.97 22.70
C GLU A 73 -2.71 -20.18 22.14
N GLN A 74 -3.43 -21.20 21.66
CA GLN A 74 -2.80 -22.38 21.06
C GLN A 74 -2.12 -22.08 19.73
N ILE A 75 -2.63 -21.12 18.94
CA ILE A 75 -1.94 -20.62 17.72
C ILE A 75 -0.65 -19.91 18.11
N ASP A 76 -0.72 -18.98 19.07
CA ASP A 76 0.46 -18.23 19.54
C ASP A 76 1.54 -19.19 20.10
N ILE A 77 1.14 -20.16 20.92
CA ILE A 77 2.04 -21.19 21.44
C ILE A 77 2.67 -22.02 20.30
N ALA A 78 1.90 -22.39 19.28
CA ALA A 78 2.44 -23.15 18.16
C ALA A 78 3.49 -22.35 17.37
N ILE A 79 3.26 -21.05 17.15
CA ILE A 79 4.22 -20.15 16.50
C ILE A 79 5.51 -20.05 17.35
N ASP A 80 5.38 -19.82 18.66
CA ASP A 80 6.52 -19.71 19.58
C ASP A 80 7.34 -21.00 19.65
N GLN A 81 6.69 -22.18 19.71
CA GLN A 81 7.37 -23.48 19.76
C GLN A 81 8.17 -23.78 18.50
N MET A 82 7.74 -23.28 17.34
CA MET A 82 8.49 -23.42 16.09
C MET A 82 9.62 -22.38 15.98
N GLY A 83 9.71 -21.40 16.91
CA GLY A 83 10.60 -20.24 16.75
C GLY A 83 10.24 -19.43 15.50
N ALA A 84 8.98 -19.48 15.09
CA ALA A 84 8.50 -18.82 13.88
C ALA A 84 8.02 -17.39 14.16
N GLN A 85 7.91 -16.63 13.08
CA GLN A 85 7.19 -15.37 13.05
C GLN A 85 6.02 -15.51 12.07
N LEU A 86 4.84 -15.04 12.46
CA LEU A 86 3.68 -14.99 11.58
C LEU A 86 2.86 -13.73 11.91
N ALA A 87 2.61 -12.92 10.90
CA ALA A 87 1.83 -11.69 11.03
C ALA A 87 0.95 -11.50 9.79
N VAL A 88 -0.16 -10.80 9.97
CA VAL A 88 -1.05 -10.41 8.87
C VAL A 88 -0.93 -8.91 8.63
N GLU A 89 -0.81 -8.53 7.37
CA GLU A 89 -0.78 -7.15 6.91
C GLU A 89 -1.87 -6.97 5.85
N THR A 90 -2.80 -6.06 6.08
CA THR A 90 -3.80 -5.66 5.07
C THR A 90 -3.37 -4.38 4.39
N ARG A 91 -3.39 -4.42 3.05
CA ARG A 91 -3.15 -3.28 2.17
C ARG A 91 -4.42 -2.92 1.39
N SER A 92 -4.37 -1.88 0.59
CA SER A 92 -5.53 -1.51 -0.25
C SER A 92 -5.93 -2.64 -1.21
N GLU A 93 -4.98 -3.36 -1.80
CA GLU A 93 -5.23 -4.36 -2.86
C GLU A 93 -4.80 -5.78 -2.48
N SER A 94 -4.35 -6.01 -1.26
CA SER A 94 -3.94 -7.36 -0.82
C SER A 94 -4.01 -7.52 0.68
N ILE A 95 -4.14 -8.79 1.12
CA ILE A 95 -3.83 -9.24 2.46
C ILE A 95 -2.59 -10.12 2.34
N ILE A 96 -1.64 -9.99 3.25
CA ILE A 96 -0.38 -10.72 3.23
C ILE A 96 -0.17 -11.36 4.60
N LEU A 97 -0.09 -12.69 4.64
CA LEU A 97 0.42 -13.44 5.78
C LEU A 97 1.93 -13.53 5.61
N ARG A 98 2.67 -12.85 6.48
CA ARG A 98 4.14 -12.83 6.48
C ARG A 98 4.66 -13.85 7.45
N GLY A 99 5.45 -14.78 6.97
CA GLY A 99 6.00 -15.85 7.78
C GLY A 99 7.50 -16.02 7.63
N ALA A 100 8.15 -16.36 8.75
CA ALA A 100 9.53 -16.79 8.78
C ALA A 100 9.69 -17.93 9.78
N VAL A 101 10.43 -18.97 9.41
CA VAL A 101 10.61 -20.16 10.23
C VAL A 101 11.95 -20.83 9.97
N LEU A 102 12.46 -21.59 10.92
CA LEU A 102 13.61 -22.50 10.68
C LEU A 102 13.20 -23.61 9.67
N SER A 103 14.09 -23.97 8.75
CA SER A 103 13.81 -25.01 7.74
C SER A 103 13.43 -26.36 8.37
N SER A 104 13.97 -26.68 9.56
CA SER A 104 13.60 -27.88 10.32
C SER A 104 12.15 -27.91 10.83
N GLN A 105 11.47 -26.77 10.85
CA GLN A 105 10.07 -26.63 11.28
C GLN A 105 9.13 -26.26 10.13
N LEU A 106 9.63 -26.26 8.88
CA LEU A 106 8.88 -25.78 7.72
C LEU A 106 7.54 -26.54 7.57
N ASP A 107 7.53 -27.86 7.63
CA ASP A 107 6.30 -28.64 7.45
C ASP A 107 5.23 -28.32 8.50
N ASN A 108 5.64 -28.14 9.77
CA ASN A 108 4.75 -27.73 10.84
C ASN A 108 4.18 -26.33 10.59
N PHE A 109 5.02 -25.42 10.09
CA PHE A 109 4.63 -24.05 9.78
C PHE A 109 3.68 -24.00 8.57
N LEU A 110 3.95 -24.77 7.51
CA LEU A 110 3.08 -24.89 6.34
C LEU A 110 1.71 -25.50 6.72
N ALA A 111 1.70 -26.45 7.66
CA ALA A 111 0.45 -27.00 8.20
C ALA A 111 -0.36 -25.93 8.97
N LEU A 112 0.30 -25.11 9.79
CA LEU A 112 -0.35 -24.01 10.49
C LEU A 112 -0.90 -22.95 9.52
N LEU A 113 -0.12 -22.56 8.50
CA LEU A 113 -0.58 -21.65 7.45
C LEU A 113 -1.82 -22.20 6.72
N THR A 114 -1.82 -23.48 6.41
CA THR A 114 -2.97 -24.16 5.80
C THR A 114 -4.19 -24.05 6.72
N GLU A 115 -4.03 -24.37 8.00
CA GLU A 115 -5.11 -24.37 8.99
C GLU A 115 -5.75 -22.97 9.14
N VAL A 116 -4.93 -21.92 9.36
CA VAL A 116 -5.43 -20.56 9.56
C VAL A 116 -6.10 -19.99 8.31
N LEU A 117 -5.68 -20.45 7.11
CA LEU A 117 -6.26 -19.99 5.84
C LEU A 117 -7.52 -20.77 5.44
N THR A 118 -7.69 -22.04 5.87
CA THR A 118 -8.78 -22.89 5.40
C THR A 118 -9.84 -23.19 6.45
N GLU A 119 -9.52 -23.04 7.73
CA GLU A 119 -10.41 -23.45 8.83
C GLU A 119 -10.61 -22.38 9.92
N PRO A 120 -10.62 -21.06 9.59
CA PRO A 120 -10.86 -20.04 10.61
C PRO A 120 -12.29 -20.14 11.13
N THR A 121 -12.48 -19.89 12.44
CA THR A 121 -13.81 -19.96 13.09
C THR A 121 -14.37 -18.61 13.51
N PHE A 122 -13.51 -17.56 13.53
CA PHE A 122 -13.89 -16.20 13.93
C PHE A 122 -14.68 -16.16 15.27
N PRO A 123 -14.08 -16.58 16.40
CA PRO A 123 -14.81 -16.69 17.66
C PRO A 123 -15.36 -15.34 18.14
N ASP A 124 -16.62 -15.30 18.63
CA ASP A 124 -17.27 -14.06 19.06
C ASP A 124 -16.51 -13.31 20.16
N LEU A 125 -15.82 -14.03 21.06
CA LEU A 125 -14.98 -13.43 22.09
C LEU A 125 -13.79 -12.69 21.44
N GLU A 126 -13.12 -13.30 20.49
CA GLU A 126 -12.00 -12.69 19.77
C GLU A 126 -12.45 -11.53 18.88
N ILE A 127 -13.65 -11.62 18.29
CA ILE A 127 -14.28 -10.49 17.58
C ILE A 127 -14.47 -9.30 18.55
N ALA A 128 -14.95 -9.54 19.77
CA ALA A 128 -15.12 -8.47 20.75
C ALA A 128 -13.78 -7.85 21.20
N HIS A 129 -12.76 -8.68 21.42
CA HIS A 129 -11.41 -8.21 21.75
C HIS A 129 -10.81 -7.37 20.62
N LEU A 130 -10.81 -7.90 19.40
CA LEU A 130 -10.23 -7.22 18.24
C LEU A 130 -10.96 -5.90 17.91
N LYS A 131 -12.28 -5.81 18.11
CA LYS A 131 -12.98 -4.53 17.98
C LYS A 131 -12.41 -3.46 18.89
N SER A 132 -12.15 -3.80 20.15
CA SER A 132 -11.57 -2.86 21.11
C SER A 132 -10.18 -2.43 20.72
N GLU A 133 -9.36 -3.36 20.23
CA GLU A 133 -7.99 -3.09 19.74
C GLU A 133 -8.04 -2.15 18.53
N VAL A 134 -8.76 -2.52 17.47
CA VAL A 134 -8.85 -1.72 16.23
C VAL A 134 -9.47 -0.33 16.48
N VAL A 135 -10.47 -0.22 17.36
CA VAL A 135 -11.00 1.10 17.74
C VAL A 135 -9.94 1.95 18.45
N SER A 136 -9.13 1.33 19.33
CA SER A 136 -8.03 2.01 19.99
C SER A 136 -6.97 2.49 18.98
N ASP A 137 -6.66 1.68 17.97
CA ASP A 137 -5.71 2.02 16.92
C ASP A 137 -6.23 3.20 16.05
N ILE A 138 -7.52 3.17 15.68
CA ILE A 138 -8.16 4.29 14.96
C ILE A 138 -8.07 5.59 15.78
N LEU A 139 -8.37 5.53 17.07
CA LEU A 139 -8.26 6.69 17.95
C LEU A 139 -6.80 7.14 18.11
N GLY A 140 -5.86 6.19 18.13
CA GLY A 140 -4.42 6.45 18.11
C GLY A 140 -3.97 7.19 16.86
N GLU A 141 -4.42 6.77 15.67
CA GLU A 141 -4.18 7.50 14.40
C GLU A 141 -4.72 8.93 14.46
N MET A 142 -5.94 9.14 14.97
CA MET A 142 -6.52 10.48 15.15
C MET A 142 -5.76 11.32 16.18
N GLY A 143 -5.12 10.67 17.16
CA GLY A 143 -4.21 11.29 18.14
C GLY A 143 -2.91 11.79 17.52
N SER A 144 -2.38 11.10 16.52
CA SER A 144 -1.14 11.42 15.79
C SER A 144 -1.41 12.43 14.67
N ASP A 145 -0.84 13.63 14.74
CA ASP A 145 -1.04 14.65 13.71
C ASP A 145 -0.55 14.20 12.34
N ARG A 146 0.52 13.39 12.29
CA ARG A 146 1.08 12.84 11.05
C ARG A 146 0.15 11.81 10.40
N ASP A 147 -0.34 10.86 11.19
CA ASP A 147 -1.18 9.78 10.67
C ASP A 147 -2.55 10.33 10.26
N LEU A 148 -3.09 11.25 11.07
CA LEU A 148 -4.33 11.99 10.76
C LEU A 148 -4.20 12.78 9.44
N ALA A 149 -3.10 13.52 9.23
CA ALA A 149 -2.89 14.24 7.97
C ALA A 149 -2.79 13.29 6.77
N GLY A 150 -2.08 12.17 6.91
CA GLY A 150 -1.95 11.15 5.86
C GLY A 150 -3.28 10.46 5.53
N ARG A 151 -4.06 10.13 6.56
CA ARG A 151 -5.39 9.55 6.43
C ARG A 151 -6.33 10.52 5.69
N LYS A 152 -6.46 11.76 6.18
CA LYS A 152 -7.32 12.77 5.57
C LYS A 152 -6.89 13.13 4.16
N PHE A 153 -5.59 13.20 3.89
CA PHE A 153 -5.07 13.38 2.54
C PHE A 153 -5.52 12.24 1.60
N THR A 154 -5.45 11.01 2.07
CA THR A 154 -5.86 9.85 1.27
C THR A 154 -7.37 9.83 1.03
N GLU A 155 -8.17 10.06 2.07
CA GLU A 155 -9.64 10.11 1.99
C GLU A 155 -10.11 11.20 1.01
N GLU A 156 -9.56 12.41 1.10
CA GLU A 156 -9.97 13.56 0.29
C GLU A 156 -9.43 13.46 -1.16
N LEU A 157 -8.17 13.06 -1.37
CA LEU A 157 -7.60 12.92 -2.72
C LEU A 157 -8.32 11.86 -3.54
N PHE A 158 -8.77 10.79 -2.88
CA PHE A 158 -9.43 9.66 -3.50
C PHE A 158 -10.92 9.58 -3.14
N GLN A 159 -11.56 10.71 -2.92
CA GLN A 159 -12.98 10.74 -2.57
C GLN A 159 -13.84 10.01 -3.60
N GLY A 160 -14.66 9.05 -3.15
CA GLY A 160 -15.49 8.20 -4.02
C GLY A 160 -14.72 7.14 -4.81
N HIS A 161 -13.42 7.03 -4.63
CA HIS A 161 -12.58 6.01 -5.26
C HIS A 161 -12.14 4.96 -4.22
N PRO A 162 -12.00 3.67 -4.60
CA PRO A 162 -11.59 2.60 -3.67
C PRO A 162 -10.31 2.88 -2.86
N TYR A 163 -9.37 3.64 -3.42
CA TYR A 163 -8.14 4.02 -2.72
C TYR A 163 -8.33 5.02 -1.57
N GLY A 164 -9.47 5.68 -1.49
CA GLY A 164 -9.83 6.57 -0.37
C GLY A 164 -10.36 5.83 0.86
N LYS A 165 -10.64 4.52 0.75
CA LYS A 165 -11.14 3.74 1.89
C LYS A 165 -10.05 3.55 2.94
N PRO A 166 -10.32 3.89 4.23
CA PRO A 166 -9.38 3.65 5.31
C PRO A 166 -9.21 2.15 5.54
N ILE A 167 -7.96 1.65 5.55
CA ILE A 167 -7.65 0.23 5.65
C ILE A 167 -8.20 -0.37 6.94
N ILE A 168 -7.97 0.29 8.09
CA ILE A 168 -8.44 -0.17 9.40
C ILE A 168 -9.93 0.17 9.66
N GLY A 169 -10.58 0.86 8.72
CA GLY A 169 -11.98 1.26 8.83
C GLY A 169 -12.22 2.53 9.63
N LYS A 170 -13.43 2.64 10.16
CA LYS A 170 -13.89 3.72 11.04
C LYS A 170 -14.41 3.11 12.34
N THR A 171 -14.38 3.85 13.45
CA THR A 171 -14.90 3.34 14.73
C THR A 171 -16.36 2.91 14.60
N THR A 172 -17.13 3.69 13.82
CA THR A 172 -18.56 3.43 13.58
C THR A 172 -18.81 2.18 12.75
N THR A 173 -17.96 1.85 11.77
CA THR A 173 -18.10 0.64 10.95
C THR A 173 -17.59 -0.59 11.70
N VAL A 174 -16.38 -0.51 12.30
CA VAL A 174 -15.76 -1.62 13.04
C VAL A 174 -16.65 -2.11 14.21
N ASN A 175 -17.21 -1.20 14.99
CA ASN A 175 -18.10 -1.57 16.10
C ASN A 175 -19.35 -2.35 15.64
N ARG A 176 -19.80 -2.15 14.40
CA ARG A 176 -20.99 -2.81 13.83
C ARG A 176 -20.70 -4.11 13.11
N LEU A 177 -19.42 -4.46 12.88
CA LEU A 177 -19.08 -5.73 12.23
C LEU A 177 -19.66 -6.90 12.99
N THR A 178 -20.21 -7.87 12.26
CA THR A 178 -20.79 -9.11 12.80
C THR A 178 -19.98 -10.29 12.30
N HIS A 179 -20.04 -11.41 13.03
CA HIS A 179 -19.46 -12.68 12.59
C HIS A 179 -19.85 -13.01 11.13
N THR A 180 -21.13 -12.85 10.78
CA THR A 180 -21.62 -13.13 9.42
C THR A 180 -20.96 -12.25 8.36
N GLN A 181 -20.72 -10.97 8.65
CA GLN A 181 -20.04 -10.07 7.69
C GLN A 181 -18.57 -10.43 7.50
N ILE A 182 -17.89 -10.79 8.59
CA ILE A 182 -16.50 -11.26 8.55
C ILE A 182 -16.39 -12.55 7.74
N LEU A 183 -17.28 -13.53 8.01
CA LEU A 183 -17.32 -14.79 7.26
C LEU A 183 -17.68 -14.59 5.79
N ASN A 184 -18.59 -13.68 5.47
CA ASN A 184 -18.93 -13.35 4.09
C ASN A 184 -17.74 -12.74 3.35
N GLN A 185 -16.98 -11.85 4.00
CA GLN A 185 -15.77 -11.25 3.41
C GLN A 185 -14.70 -12.33 3.19
N TYR A 186 -14.46 -13.19 4.16
CA TYR A 186 -13.55 -14.32 4.01
C TYR A 186 -13.91 -15.19 2.80
N ASN A 187 -15.16 -15.65 2.71
CA ASN A 187 -15.62 -16.46 1.59
C ASN A 187 -15.54 -15.74 0.23
N ALA A 188 -15.66 -14.42 0.23
CA ALA A 188 -15.61 -13.61 -0.98
C ALA A 188 -14.20 -13.46 -1.56
N ILE A 189 -13.17 -13.33 -0.71
CA ILE A 189 -11.83 -12.98 -1.18
C ILE A 189 -10.76 -14.04 -0.94
N VAL A 190 -10.92 -14.93 0.05
CA VAL A 190 -9.94 -16.01 0.31
C VAL A 190 -10.29 -17.22 -0.57
N ASN A 191 -9.73 -17.26 -1.76
CA ASN A 191 -9.95 -18.33 -2.74
C ASN A 191 -8.71 -18.56 -3.62
N GLU A 192 -8.67 -19.70 -4.32
CA GLU A 192 -7.55 -20.13 -5.15
C GLU A 192 -7.13 -19.07 -6.19
N GLN A 193 -8.09 -18.40 -6.84
CA GLN A 193 -7.80 -17.44 -7.92
C GLN A 193 -7.05 -16.19 -7.45
N GLN A 194 -7.13 -15.89 -6.16
CA GLN A 194 -6.48 -14.74 -5.53
C GLN A 194 -5.22 -15.11 -4.78
N LEU A 195 -4.91 -16.40 -4.66
CA LEU A 195 -3.78 -16.90 -3.90
C LEU A 195 -2.46 -16.67 -4.64
N LEU A 196 -1.49 -16.14 -3.93
CA LEU A 196 -0.10 -15.97 -4.37
C LEU A 196 0.83 -16.36 -3.24
N VAL A 197 1.80 -17.22 -3.52
CA VAL A 197 2.86 -17.60 -2.58
C VAL A 197 4.18 -17.04 -3.06
N VAL A 198 4.86 -16.28 -2.19
CA VAL A 198 6.20 -15.74 -2.46
C VAL A 198 7.12 -16.08 -1.30
N GLY A 199 8.29 -16.61 -1.59
CA GLY A 199 9.23 -16.95 -0.52
C GLY A 199 10.67 -17.09 -1.00
N ALA A 200 11.57 -17.26 -0.03
CA ALA A 200 12.97 -17.61 -0.26
C ALA A 200 13.52 -18.34 0.97
N GLY A 201 14.52 -19.18 0.78
CA GLY A 201 15.26 -19.81 1.87
C GLY A 201 15.54 -21.27 1.67
N ASP A 202 15.84 -21.95 2.76
CA ASP A 202 16.32 -23.33 2.82
C ASP A 202 15.16 -24.34 2.66
N ALA A 203 14.59 -24.38 1.45
CA ALA A 203 13.56 -25.34 1.04
C ALA A 203 13.60 -25.55 -0.45
N ASP A 204 13.11 -26.73 -0.90
CA ASP A 204 13.00 -27.06 -2.30
C ASP A 204 11.76 -26.39 -2.95
N ASN A 205 11.92 -25.82 -4.12
CA ASN A 205 10.82 -25.22 -4.90
C ASN A 205 9.66 -26.20 -5.12
N ALA A 206 9.97 -27.47 -5.42
CA ALA A 206 8.97 -28.51 -5.65
C ALA A 206 8.10 -28.75 -4.41
N HIS A 207 8.70 -28.71 -3.21
CA HIS A 207 7.99 -28.87 -1.95
C HIS A 207 7.01 -27.73 -1.69
N ILE A 208 7.47 -26.49 -1.88
CA ILE A 208 6.62 -25.29 -1.72
C ILE A 208 5.49 -25.27 -2.76
N GLN A 209 5.77 -25.62 -4.03
CA GLN A 209 4.75 -25.71 -5.08
C GLN A 209 3.68 -26.76 -4.75
N GLU A 210 4.10 -27.97 -4.33
CA GLU A 210 3.16 -29.03 -3.96
C GLU A 210 2.26 -28.60 -2.78
N TRP A 211 2.82 -27.95 -1.77
CA TRP A 211 2.03 -27.41 -0.66
C TRP A 211 1.05 -26.33 -1.13
N ALA A 212 1.52 -25.39 -1.95
CA ALA A 212 0.68 -24.28 -2.45
C ALA A 212 -0.48 -24.82 -3.32
N ASP A 213 -0.24 -25.82 -4.16
CA ASP A 213 -1.27 -26.46 -4.98
C ASP A 213 -2.33 -27.19 -4.11
N LYS A 214 -1.90 -27.83 -3.02
CA LYS A 214 -2.82 -28.42 -2.04
C LYS A 214 -3.67 -27.37 -1.34
N LEU A 215 -3.04 -26.27 -0.91
CA LEU A 215 -3.73 -25.13 -0.30
C LEU A 215 -4.74 -24.51 -1.28
N GLY A 216 -4.32 -24.22 -2.51
CA GLY A 216 -5.21 -23.71 -3.56
C GLY A 216 -6.43 -24.60 -3.78
N LYS A 217 -6.22 -25.92 -3.87
CA LYS A 217 -7.30 -26.89 -4.02
C LYS A 217 -8.28 -26.89 -2.82
N LEU A 218 -7.81 -26.71 -1.59
CA LEU A 218 -8.69 -26.57 -0.44
C LEU A 218 -9.52 -25.29 -0.53
N LEU A 219 -8.92 -24.19 -0.97
CA LEU A 219 -9.59 -22.89 -1.13
C LEU A 219 -10.47 -22.80 -2.38
N SER A 220 -10.34 -23.70 -3.35
CA SER A 220 -11.18 -23.75 -4.56
C SER A 220 -12.66 -24.04 -4.28
N THR A 221 -12.97 -24.56 -3.08
CA THR A 221 -14.36 -24.76 -2.63
C THR A 221 -15.10 -23.45 -2.31
N HIS A 222 -14.36 -22.36 -2.12
CA HIS A 222 -14.94 -21.03 -1.93
C HIS A 222 -15.37 -20.44 -3.27
N SER A 223 -16.63 -20.06 -3.37
CA SER A 223 -17.20 -19.41 -4.58
C SER A 223 -16.78 -17.95 -4.71
N GLY A 224 -15.52 -17.64 -4.40
CA GLY A 224 -15.02 -16.28 -4.25
C GLY A 224 -15.19 -15.39 -5.47
N ASN A 225 -15.20 -14.09 -5.24
CA ASN A 225 -15.21 -13.09 -6.29
C ASN A 225 -13.84 -13.04 -7.00
N PRO A 226 -13.78 -12.74 -8.30
CA PRO A 226 -12.51 -12.41 -8.94
C PRO A 226 -11.92 -11.13 -8.31
N PRO A 227 -10.60 -10.91 -8.45
CA PRO A 227 -9.98 -9.66 -8.01
C PRO A 227 -10.75 -8.44 -8.52
N MET A 228 -10.97 -7.46 -7.65
CA MET A 228 -11.69 -6.24 -8.02
C MET A 228 -10.90 -5.46 -9.06
N LYS A 229 -11.54 -5.12 -10.17
CA LYS A 229 -10.95 -4.20 -11.15
C LYS A 229 -11.09 -2.77 -10.63
N ILE A 230 -9.97 -2.13 -10.34
CA ILE A 230 -9.89 -0.74 -9.91
C ILE A 230 -9.65 0.13 -11.14
N GLU A 231 -10.49 1.13 -11.36
CA GLU A 231 -10.30 2.11 -12.42
C GLU A 231 -9.25 3.16 -12.01
N ALA A 232 -8.66 3.87 -12.96
CA ALA A 232 -7.71 4.92 -12.63
C ALA A 232 -8.41 6.12 -11.94
N PRO A 233 -7.84 6.66 -10.85
CA PRO A 233 -8.39 7.82 -10.18
C PRO A 233 -8.28 9.07 -11.06
N LYS A 234 -9.14 10.06 -10.79
CA LYS A 234 -9.14 11.34 -11.50
C LYS A 234 -8.37 12.41 -10.70
N ASN A 235 -7.66 13.27 -11.42
CA ASN A 235 -7.05 14.44 -10.80
C ASN A 235 -8.13 15.40 -10.27
N LEU A 236 -7.79 16.16 -9.23
CA LEU A 236 -8.64 17.26 -8.76
C LEU A 236 -8.84 18.31 -9.87
N PRO A 237 -10.00 18.97 -9.91
CA PRO A 237 -10.27 20.01 -10.91
C PRO A 237 -9.46 21.29 -10.68
N HIS A 238 -9.11 21.55 -9.44
CA HIS A 238 -8.33 22.71 -8.98
C HIS A 238 -7.57 22.38 -7.71
N ARG A 239 -6.73 23.32 -7.22
CA ARG A 239 -6.05 23.18 -5.92
C ARG A 239 -7.09 23.31 -4.80
N GLU A 240 -6.97 22.44 -3.79
CA GLU A 240 -7.85 22.41 -2.61
C GLU A 240 -7.03 22.44 -1.33
N LEU A 241 -7.57 23.10 -0.31
CA LEU A 241 -6.99 23.18 1.03
C LEU A 241 -7.98 22.59 2.04
N VAL A 242 -7.55 21.55 2.75
CA VAL A 242 -8.28 20.98 3.88
C VAL A 242 -7.53 21.29 5.16
N ILE A 243 -8.17 21.96 6.10
CA ILE A 243 -7.62 22.21 7.43
C ILE A 243 -8.33 21.27 8.39
N VAL A 244 -7.56 20.36 8.99
CA VAL A 244 -8.03 19.50 10.06
C VAL A 244 -7.86 20.26 11.36
N ASP A 245 -8.96 20.76 11.89
CA ASP A 245 -8.96 21.60 13.10
C ASP A 245 -8.68 20.78 14.34
N LYS A 246 -7.46 20.89 14.84
CA LYS A 246 -6.99 20.29 16.09
C LYS A 246 -6.46 21.40 16.98
N PRO A 247 -7.19 21.79 18.03
CA PRO A 247 -6.87 22.96 18.86
C PRO A 247 -5.53 22.85 19.61
N ALA A 248 -4.94 23.99 19.92
CA ALA A 248 -3.76 24.15 20.76
C ALA A 248 -2.51 23.40 20.23
N ARG A 249 -2.31 23.40 18.90
CA ARG A 249 -1.10 22.84 18.29
C ARG A 249 -0.01 23.89 18.17
N THR A 250 1.17 23.59 18.69
CA THR A 250 2.38 24.42 18.54
C THR A 250 3.18 24.05 17.29
N GLN A 251 2.94 22.86 16.76
CA GLN A 251 3.43 22.37 15.48
C GLN A 251 2.25 21.97 14.60
N THR A 252 2.44 22.05 13.30
CA THR A 252 1.47 21.60 12.32
C THR A 252 2.03 20.45 11.50
N GLN A 253 1.15 19.68 10.89
CA GLN A 253 1.50 18.70 9.90
C GLN A 253 0.92 19.12 8.55
N ILE A 254 1.76 19.29 7.55
CA ILE A 254 1.35 19.57 6.18
C ILE A 254 1.59 18.32 5.36
N THR A 255 0.58 17.86 4.65
CA THR A 255 0.68 16.82 3.60
C THR A 255 0.01 17.38 2.36
N GLY A 256 0.74 17.45 1.26
CA GLY A 256 0.20 17.92 -0.01
C GLY A 256 0.61 17.00 -1.17
N GLY A 257 -0.14 17.05 -2.27
CA GLY A 257 0.19 16.21 -3.42
C GLY A 257 -0.92 16.10 -4.45
N GLN A 258 -0.74 15.16 -5.37
CA GLN A 258 -1.62 14.89 -6.50
C GLN A 258 -1.65 13.39 -6.81
N ILE A 259 -2.48 13.00 -7.78
CA ILE A 259 -2.42 11.65 -8.34
C ILE A 259 -1.04 11.42 -8.97
N GLY A 260 -0.43 10.30 -8.65
CA GLY A 260 0.90 9.88 -9.12
C GLY A 260 0.86 9.11 -10.43
N VAL A 261 1.85 8.23 -10.59
CA VAL A 261 1.96 7.30 -11.73
C VAL A 261 2.10 5.87 -11.22
N THR A 262 1.84 4.88 -12.08
CA THR A 262 2.19 3.48 -11.81
C THR A 262 3.67 3.24 -12.06
N MET A 263 4.20 2.12 -11.56
CA MET A 263 5.59 1.73 -11.84
C MET A 263 5.81 1.29 -13.29
N LEU A 264 4.73 1.00 -14.03
CA LEU A 264 4.77 0.66 -15.46
C LEU A 264 4.69 1.88 -16.37
N ASP A 265 4.46 3.08 -15.83
CA ASP A 265 4.45 4.31 -16.61
C ASP A 265 5.84 4.55 -17.24
N PRO A 266 5.93 4.86 -18.54
CA PRO A 266 7.23 5.18 -19.18
C PRO A 266 8.00 6.31 -18.49
N ALA A 267 7.32 7.26 -17.86
CA ALA A 267 7.91 8.36 -17.12
C ALA A 267 8.35 7.97 -15.69
N PHE A 268 8.09 6.73 -15.24
CA PHE A 268 8.33 6.32 -13.85
C PHE A 268 9.78 6.56 -13.40
N PHE A 269 10.78 6.03 -14.10
CA PHE A 269 12.19 6.19 -13.71
C PHE A 269 12.67 7.64 -13.77
N PRO A 270 12.38 8.42 -14.84
CA PRO A 270 12.64 9.86 -14.84
C PRO A 270 11.99 10.61 -13.67
N LEU A 271 10.71 10.33 -13.36
CA LEU A 271 10.01 10.94 -12.24
C LEU A 271 10.56 10.50 -10.89
N TYR A 272 10.91 9.23 -10.73
CA TYR A 272 11.49 8.69 -9.50
C TYR A 272 12.83 9.38 -9.19
N LEU A 273 13.70 9.54 -10.20
CA LEU A 273 14.97 10.26 -10.07
C LEU A 273 14.74 11.74 -9.78
N GLY A 274 13.86 12.40 -10.53
CA GLY A 274 13.50 13.80 -10.31
C GLY A 274 12.93 14.07 -8.93
N ASN A 275 12.06 13.17 -8.44
CA ASN A 275 11.54 13.24 -7.08
C ASN A 275 12.66 13.04 -6.03
N HIS A 276 13.63 12.16 -6.27
CA HIS A 276 14.76 11.97 -5.36
C HIS A 276 15.57 13.25 -5.21
N ALA A 277 15.84 13.95 -6.31
CA ALA A 277 16.51 15.24 -6.30
C ALA A 277 15.67 16.34 -5.62
N PHE A 278 14.34 16.30 -5.78
CA PHE A 278 13.43 17.29 -5.23
C PHE A 278 13.19 17.14 -3.72
N GLY A 279 12.73 15.97 -3.27
CA GLY A 279 12.37 15.75 -1.87
C GLY A 279 12.50 14.30 -1.39
N GLY A 280 12.82 13.34 -2.29
CA GLY A 280 12.97 11.93 -1.94
C GLY A 280 14.35 11.58 -1.36
N GLY A 281 15.36 12.37 -1.66
CA GLY A 281 16.70 12.26 -1.07
C GLY A 281 16.73 12.79 0.37
N SER A 282 17.80 12.43 1.11
CA SER A 282 18.00 12.92 2.45
C SER A 282 18.35 14.43 2.46
N PHE A 283 19.44 14.82 3.11
CA PHE A 283 19.87 16.22 3.23
C PHE A 283 20.23 16.91 1.91
N SER A 284 20.46 16.17 0.85
CA SER A 284 20.80 16.72 -0.48
C SER A 284 19.59 17.17 -1.28
N ALA A 285 18.37 16.73 -0.93
CA ALA A 285 17.17 17.08 -1.66
C ALA A 285 16.78 18.57 -1.51
N ARG A 286 16.28 19.17 -2.60
CA ARG A 286 15.95 20.60 -2.67
C ARG A 286 15.01 21.06 -1.55
N MET A 287 13.92 20.31 -1.27
CA MET A 287 13.00 20.64 -0.19
C MET A 287 13.69 20.68 1.17
N MET A 288 14.53 19.67 1.46
CA MET A 288 15.28 19.58 2.70
C MET A 288 16.26 20.75 2.85
N GLN A 289 16.98 21.09 1.78
CA GLN A 289 17.92 22.22 1.75
C GLN A 289 17.20 23.56 1.99
N GLU A 290 16.08 23.77 1.30
CA GLU A 290 15.42 25.08 1.36
C GLU A 290 14.62 25.28 2.66
N ILE A 291 13.93 24.26 3.15
CA ILE A 291 13.00 24.38 4.29
C ILE A 291 13.72 24.12 5.62
N ARG A 292 14.54 23.04 5.70
CA ARG A 292 15.22 22.68 6.94
C ARG A 292 16.55 23.38 7.08
N VAL A 293 17.47 23.19 6.13
CA VAL A 293 18.87 23.59 6.30
C VAL A 293 19.00 25.13 6.30
N LYS A 294 18.38 25.79 5.33
CA LYS A 294 18.50 27.25 5.20
C LYS A 294 17.58 28.05 6.15
N ARG A 295 16.41 27.50 6.50
CA ARG A 295 15.38 28.26 7.24
C ARG A 295 15.07 27.71 8.62
N GLY A 296 15.32 26.42 8.87
CA GLY A 296 15.03 25.78 10.14
C GLY A 296 13.52 25.66 10.44
N TRP A 297 12.66 25.81 9.44
CA TRP A 297 11.20 25.83 9.64
C TRP A 297 10.60 24.47 9.96
N SER A 298 11.22 23.37 9.48
CA SER A 298 10.78 22.01 9.75
C SER A 298 11.97 21.09 9.99
N TYR A 299 11.82 20.10 10.86
CA TYR A 299 12.86 19.08 11.08
C TYR A 299 13.05 18.17 9.84
N GLY A 300 12.06 18.10 8.96
CA GLY A 300 12.12 17.37 7.70
C GLY A 300 11.15 17.94 6.69
N ALA A 301 11.50 17.82 5.40
CA ALA A 301 10.66 18.15 4.26
C ALA A 301 10.95 17.15 3.14
N TYR A 302 9.98 16.32 2.81
CA TYR A 302 10.16 15.16 1.96
C TYR A 302 9.07 15.06 0.90
N SER A 303 9.37 14.33 -0.20
CA SER A 303 8.37 13.91 -1.17
C SER A 303 8.59 12.46 -1.60
N TYR A 304 7.50 11.76 -1.93
CA TYR A 304 7.55 10.36 -2.35
C TYR A 304 6.35 9.98 -3.20
N PHE A 305 6.51 8.90 -3.96
CA PHE A 305 5.43 8.24 -4.66
C PHE A 305 4.89 7.07 -3.83
N ARG A 306 3.58 6.89 -3.81
CA ARG A 306 2.93 5.65 -3.43
C ARG A 306 2.54 4.90 -4.69
N HIS A 307 2.69 3.58 -4.67
CA HIS A 307 2.43 2.71 -5.82
C HIS A 307 1.31 1.72 -5.53
N SER A 308 0.57 1.39 -6.56
CA SER A 308 -0.47 0.36 -6.61
C SER A 308 -0.63 -0.09 -8.07
N THR A 309 -1.60 -0.98 -8.35
CA THR A 309 -1.91 -1.40 -9.72
C THR A 309 -2.43 -0.25 -10.59
N GLN A 310 -3.07 0.75 -9.95
CA GLN A 310 -3.46 2.02 -10.58
C GLN A 310 -2.65 3.19 -9.97
N PRO A 311 -2.60 4.37 -10.59
CA PRO A 311 -1.91 5.52 -10.04
C PRO A 311 -2.38 5.82 -8.60
N ARG A 312 -1.43 5.85 -7.65
CA ARG A 312 -1.69 6.28 -6.27
C ARG A 312 -1.42 7.77 -6.18
N SER A 313 -0.65 8.19 -5.18
CA SER A 313 -0.32 9.59 -4.98
C SER A 313 1.18 9.84 -5.09
N TRP A 314 1.52 11.01 -5.62
CA TRP A 314 2.74 11.70 -5.29
C TRP A 314 2.44 12.68 -4.17
N GLN A 315 3.26 12.67 -3.09
CA GLN A 315 3.03 13.46 -1.88
C GLN A 315 4.30 14.17 -1.46
N PHE A 316 4.14 15.36 -0.87
CA PHE A 316 5.16 15.99 -0.04
C PHE A 316 4.62 16.20 1.37
N TYR A 317 5.51 16.20 2.36
CA TYR A 317 5.12 16.47 3.74
C TYR A 317 6.22 17.17 4.52
N LEU A 318 5.80 18.00 5.47
CA LEU A 318 6.64 18.74 6.39
C LEU A 318 5.85 19.03 7.68
N PHE A 319 6.58 19.35 8.75
CA PHE A 319 5.98 19.55 10.08
C PHE A 319 6.62 20.77 10.75
N PRO A 320 6.25 22.00 10.30
CA PRO A 320 6.76 23.26 10.81
C PRO A 320 6.15 23.63 12.18
N ALA A 321 6.81 24.56 12.88
CA ALA A 321 6.15 25.26 13.97
C ALA A 321 4.95 26.07 13.42
N GLU A 322 3.90 26.26 14.22
CA GLU A 322 2.69 26.94 13.80
C GLU A 322 2.96 28.29 13.13
N LYS A 323 3.83 29.11 13.74
CA LYS A 323 4.21 30.44 13.22
C LYS A 323 4.83 30.43 11.82
N ASP A 324 5.50 29.32 11.45
CA ASP A 324 6.24 29.17 10.19
C ASP A 324 5.40 28.42 9.14
N THR A 325 4.20 27.95 9.49
CA THR A 325 3.39 27.03 8.66
C THR A 325 3.01 27.63 7.31
N ALA A 326 2.52 28.87 7.30
CA ALA A 326 2.09 29.53 6.06
C ALA A 326 3.28 29.80 5.12
N ASP A 327 4.40 30.26 5.67
CA ASP A 327 5.63 30.53 4.90
C ASP A 327 6.24 29.22 4.36
N ALA A 328 6.24 28.15 5.16
CA ALA A 328 6.73 26.84 4.74
C ALA A 328 5.85 26.23 3.64
N LEU A 329 4.53 26.40 3.72
CA LEU A 329 3.59 25.98 2.67
C LEU A 329 3.84 26.78 1.38
N ALA A 330 3.86 28.10 1.46
CA ALA A 330 4.08 28.98 0.30
C ALA A 330 5.40 28.65 -0.40
N LEU A 331 6.49 28.45 0.38
CA LEU A 331 7.78 28.03 -0.18
C LEU A 331 7.70 26.66 -0.84
N SER A 332 7.03 25.67 -0.23
CA SER A 332 6.87 24.34 -0.79
C SER A 332 6.19 24.39 -2.16
N LEU A 333 5.10 25.13 -2.29
CA LEU A 333 4.38 25.32 -3.54
C LEU A 333 5.24 26.02 -4.59
N LYS A 334 5.96 27.08 -4.18
CA LYS A 334 6.93 27.77 -5.06
C LYS A 334 8.03 26.83 -5.56
N LEU A 335 8.57 25.96 -4.71
CA LEU A 335 9.58 24.98 -5.11
C LEU A 335 9.03 23.97 -6.13
N ILE A 336 7.78 23.55 -6.00
CA ILE A 336 7.10 22.68 -6.98
C ILE A 336 6.93 23.41 -8.32
N GLU A 337 6.50 24.68 -8.29
CA GLU A 337 6.36 25.53 -9.49
C GLU A 337 7.73 25.77 -10.18
N ASP A 338 8.77 26.05 -9.38
CA ASP A 338 10.14 26.23 -9.88
C ASP A 338 10.69 24.96 -10.53
N VAL A 339 10.45 23.78 -9.92
CA VAL A 339 10.87 22.48 -10.51
C VAL A 339 10.09 22.20 -11.80
N LYS A 340 8.77 22.44 -11.81
CA LYS A 340 7.98 22.32 -13.05
C LYS A 340 8.50 23.21 -14.17
N ALA A 341 8.84 24.48 -13.86
CA ALA A 341 9.23 25.46 -14.85
C ALA A 341 10.68 25.31 -15.32
N LYS A 342 11.61 24.96 -14.42
CA LYS A 342 13.06 25.02 -14.63
C LYS A 342 13.74 23.64 -14.55
N GLY A 343 13.03 22.63 -14.03
CA GLY A 343 13.57 21.30 -13.77
C GLY A 343 14.49 21.25 -12.54
N VAL A 344 15.24 20.16 -12.45
CA VAL A 344 16.36 19.98 -11.53
C VAL A 344 17.66 20.36 -12.25
N THR A 345 18.64 20.81 -11.48
CA THR A 345 19.97 21.19 -12.02
C THR A 345 20.79 19.94 -12.33
N GLN A 346 21.85 20.08 -13.14
CA GLN A 346 22.81 18.99 -13.42
C GLN A 346 23.38 18.40 -12.11
N SER A 347 23.78 19.26 -11.17
CA SER A 347 24.35 18.82 -9.89
C SER A 347 23.35 18.02 -9.03
N GLU A 348 22.07 18.45 -8.97
CA GLU A 348 21.02 17.72 -8.27
C GLU A 348 20.73 16.37 -8.94
N PHE A 349 20.71 16.34 -10.28
CA PHE A 349 20.53 15.13 -11.06
C PHE A 349 21.67 14.12 -10.82
N ASP A 350 22.92 14.55 -10.97
CA ASP A 350 24.10 13.68 -10.82
C ASP A 350 24.17 13.06 -9.42
N LEU A 351 23.88 13.88 -8.39
CA LEU A 351 23.87 13.43 -7.01
C LEU A 351 22.74 12.41 -6.76
N ALA A 352 21.53 12.69 -7.26
CA ALA A 352 20.37 11.82 -7.11
C ALA A 352 20.58 10.48 -7.84
N GLN A 353 21.05 10.53 -9.10
CA GLN A 353 21.31 9.34 -9.90
C GLN A 353 22.36 8.45 -9.25
N LYS A 354 23.50 9.03 -8.85
CA LYS A 354 24.57 8.29 -8.16
C LYS A 354 24.08 7.66 -6.86
N SER A 355 23.31 8.41 -6.07
CA SER A 355 22.73 7.91 -4.80
C SER A 355 21.82 6.72 -5.03
N LEU A 356 20.88 6.81 -5.99
CA LEU A 356 19.92 5.76 -6.29
C LEU A 356 20.57 4.51 -6.88
N ILE A 357 21.53 4.67 -7.80
CA ILE A 357 22.27 3.55 -8.38
C ILE A 357 23.06 2.81 -7.29
N ASN A 358 23.79 3.54 -6.44
CA ASN A 358 24.57 2.93 -5.38
C ASN A 358 23.71 2.23 -4.33
N SER A 359 22.52 2.78 -4.02
CA SER A 359 21.61 2.17 -3.07
C SER A 359 20.83 0.97 -3.64
N SER A 360 20.72 0.85 -4.97
CA SER A 360 19.95 -0.24 -5.59
C SER A 360 20.50 -1.64 -5.28
N GLY A 361 21.82 -1.76 -5.02
CA GLY A 361 22.44 -3.02 -4.60
C GLY A 361 21.90 -3.53 -3.25
N PHE A 362 21.53 -2.62 -2.34
CA PHE A 362 20.97 -2.98 -1.05
C PHE A 362 19.50 -3.42 -1.09
N MET A 363 18.87 -3.36 -2.26
CA MET A 363 17.49 -3.88 -2.42
C MET A 363 17.43 -5.41 -2.44
N TYR A 364 18.57 -6.11 -2.61
CA TYR A 364 18.64 -7.57 -2.79
C TYR A 364 19.61 -8.28 -1.86
N ASP A 365 20.20 -7.59 -0.89
CA ASP A 365 21.28 -8.10 -0.04
C ASP A 365 20.83 -9.17 0.98
N THR A 366 19.51 -9.27 1.25
CA THR A 366 18.94 -10.27 2.18
C THR A 366 17.79 -11.05 1.52
N PRO A 367 17.52 -12.32 1.95
CA PRO A 367 16.35 -13.06 1.52
C PRO A 367 15.04 -12.27 1.71
N THR A 368 14.84 -11.66 2.87
CA THR A 368 13.68 -10.82 3.18
C THR A 368 13.42 -9.75 2.12
N LYS A 369 14.47 -9.02 1.72
CA LYS A 369 14.34 -7.98 0.69
C LYS A 369 14.05 -8.57 -0.69
N ARG A 370 14.62 -9.75 -1.02
CA ARG A 370 14.32 -10.44 -2.28
C ARG A 370 12.87 -10.88 -2.34
N VAL A 371 12.36 -11.46 -1.25
CA VAL A 371 10.94 -11.84 -1.10
C VAL A 371 10.03 -10.62 -1.22
N GLU A 372 10.36 -9.50 -0.54
CA GLU A 372 9.54 -8.29 -0.60
C GLU A 372 9.51 -7.69 -2.02
N ASN A 373 10.65 -7.63 -2.71
CA ASN A 373 10.70 -7.16 -4.10
C ASN A 373 9.88 -8.06 -5.03
N LYS A 374 9.95 -9.38 -4.84
CA LYS A 374 9.16 -10.32 -5.62
C LYS A 374 7.67 -10.19 -5.33
N LEU A 375 7.31 -9.99 -4.06
CA LEU A 375 5.93 -9.70 -3.66
C LEU A 375 5.40 -8.43 -4.34
N VAL A 376 6.20 -7.37 -4.38
CA VAL A 376 5.87 -6.12 -5.10
C VAL A 376 5.69 -6.40 -6.59
N GLU A 377 6.62 -7.13 -7.24
CA GLU A 377 6.49 -7.50 -8.65
C GLU A 377 5.15 -8.21 -8.94
N ARG A 378 4.79 -9.19 -8.11
CA ARG A 378 3.59 -10.02 -8.33
C ARG A 378 2.30 -9.27 -7.97
N THR A 379 2.27 -8.54 -6.87
CA THR A 379 1.06 -7.81 -6.44
C THR A 379 0.75 -6.59 -7.31
N LEU A 380 1.78 -5.96 -7.90
CA LEU A 380 1.61 -4.83 -8.82
C LEU A 380 1.60 -5.24 -10.30
N ASN A 381 1.59 -6.54 -10.61
CA ASN A 381 1.62 -7.07 -11.97
C ASN A 381 2.80 -6.55 -12.81
N LEU A 382 3.97 -6.39 -12.17
CA LEU A 382 5.19 -5.95 -12.85
C LEU A 382 5.85 -7.14 -13.59
N PRO A 383 6.59 -6.90 -14.67
CA PRO A 383 7.37 -7.94 -15.32
C PRO A 383 8.39 -8.58 -14.38
N ASP A 384 8.69 -9.85 -14.60
CA ASP A 384 9.74 -10.55 -13.86
C ASP A 384 11.08 -9.82 -13.97
N GLY A 385 11.73 -9.62 -12.81
CA GLY A 385 13.00 -8.91 -12.72
C GLY A 385 12.90 -7.40 -12.85
N PHE A 386 11.68 -6.83 -12.81
CA PHE A 386 11.50 -5.38 -12.83
C PHE A 386 12.29 -4.71 -11.71
N MET A 387 12.18 -5.21 -10.49
CA MET A 387 12.90 -4.65 -9.35
C MET A 387 14.42 -4.80 -9.49
N LYS A 388 14.93 -5.88 -10.10
CA LYS A 388 16.36 -6.05 -10.44
C LYS A 388 16.84 -5.04 -11.48
N SER A 389 15.95 -4.52 -12.32
CA SER A 389 16.28 -3.57 -13.37
C SER A 389 16.42 -2.12 -12.87
N TYR A 390 16.13 -1.82 -11.59
CA TYR A 390 16.16 -0.45 -11.07
C TYR A 390 17.48 0.27 -11.29
N GLY A 391 18.58 -0.31 -10.84
CA GLY A 391 19.92 0.31 -11.02
C GLY A 391 20.27 0.56 -12.49
N PRO A 392 20.22 -0.46 -13.36
CA PRO A 392 20.40 -0.29 -14.80
C PRO A 392 19.48 0.75 -15.43
N LYS A 393 18.18 0.72 -15.13
CA LYS A 393 17.21 1.67 -15.67
C LYS A 393 17.48 3.11 -15.23
N LEU A 394 17.84 3.31 -13.96
CA LEU A 394 18.21 4.63 -13.45
C LEU A 394 19.48 5.15 -14.10
N ALA A 395 20.44 4.28 -14.46
CA ALA A 395 21.67 4.67 -15.14
C ALA A 395 21.44 5.14 -16.59
N GLU A 396 20.38 4.66 -17.24
CA GLU A 396 19.99 5.06 -18.61
C GLU A 396 19.28 6.43 -18.66
N VAL A 397 18.68 6.88 -17.53
CA VAL A 397 17.90 8.13 -17.48
C VAL A 397 18.80 9.34 -17.64
N THR A 398 18.38 10.30 -18.47
CA THR A 398 19.08 11.56 -18.74
C THR A 398 18.39 12.76 -18.07
N LEU A 399 19.13 13.83 -17.82
CA LEU A 399 18.59 15.08 -17.27
C LEU A 399 17.44 15.69 -18.11
N PRO A 400 17.54 15.74 -19.47
CA PRO A 400 16.40 16.21 -20.28
C PRO A 400 15.12 15.39 -20.09
N GLU A 401 15.22 14.05 -19.98
CA GLU A 401 14.07 13.18 -19.72
C GLU A 401 13.45 13.47 -18.35
N VAL A 402 14.28 13.63 -17.30
CA VAL A 402 13.82 14.00 -15.96
C VAL A 402 13.06 15.31 -15.99
N ASN A 403 13.65 16.35 -16.62
CA ASN A 403 13.04 17.67 -16.63
C ASN A 403 11.77 17.73 -17.50
N SER A 404 11.72 16.98 -18.59
CA SER A 404 10.49 16.82 -19.38
C SER A 404 9.40 16.10 -18.57
N ALA A 405 9.74 14.99 -17.93
CA ALA A 405 8.79 14.23 -17.12
C ALA A 405 8.22 15.06 -15.95
N LEU A 406 9.08 15.80 -15.22
CA LEU A 406 8.65 16.69 -14.14
C LEU A 406 7.71 17.80 -14.63
N LYS A 407 8.01 18.41 -15.77
CA LYS A 407 7.19 19.46 -16.39
C LYS A 407 5.80 18.95 -16.74
N ASP A 408 5.71 17.76 -17.32
CA ASP A 408 4.45 17.17 -17.78
C ASP A 408 3.62 16.61 -16.61
N PHE A 409 4.28 16.05 -15.61
CA PHE A 409 3.65 15.42 -14.45
C PHE A 409 3.16 16.41 -13.41
N LEU A 410 3.98 17.38 -12.99
CA LEU A 410 3.60 18.28 -11.90
C LEU A 410 2.48 19.24 -12.30
N LYS A 411 1.42 19.24 -11.50
CA LYS A 411 0.22 20.06 -11.70
C LYS A 411 -0.04 20.93 -10.45
N PRO A 412 0.73 21.99 -10.22
CA PRO A 412 0.61 22.81 -9.01
C PRO A 412 -0.79 23.33 -8.74
N ASP A 413 -1.57 23.57 -9.80
CA ASP A 413 -2.94 24.09 -9.69
C ASP A 413 -4.00 23.02 -9.37
N HIS A 414 -3.60 21.74 -9.25
CA HIS A 414 -4.48 20.60 -8.97
C HIS A 414 -4.03 19.80 -7.74
N LEU A 415 -3.29 20.45 -6.82
CA LEU A 415 -2.83 19.82 -5.59
C LEU A 415 -3.93 19.81 -4.53
N LEU A 416 -4.03 18.70 -3.82
CA LEU A 416 -4.65 18.68 -2.49
C LEU A 416 -3.61 19.07 -1.45
N ILE A 417 -3.98 19.91 -0.52
CA ILE A 417 -3.17 20.31 0.64
C ILE A 417 -3.99 20.02 1.89
N VAL A 418 -3.46 19.21 2.78
CA VAL A 418 -4.06 18.93 4.09
C VAL A 418 -3.13 19.46 5.17
N VAL A 419 -3.68 20.26 6.10
CA VAL A 419 -2.94 20.83 7.22
C VAL A 419 -3.66 20.47 8.52
N VAL A 420 -2.98 19.75 9.41
CA VAL A 420 -3.44 19.56 10.79
C VAL A 420 -2.90 20.67 11.66
N GLY A 421 -3.78 21.43 12.31
CA GLY A 421 -3.41 22.56 13.15
C GLY A 421 -4.63 23.31 13.70
N THR A 422 -4.41 24.42 14.40
CA THR A 422 -5.48 25.25 14.97
C THR A 422 -6.09 26.13 13.87
N ALA A 423 -7.29 25.77 13.40
CA ALA A 423 -7.91 26.44 12.24
C ALA A 423 -8.13 27.93 12.45
N SER A 424 -8.52 28.34 13.66
CA SER A 424 -8.76 29.79 13.99
C SER A 424 -7.51 30.64 13.80
N GLU A 425 -6.32 30.12 13.97
CA GLU A 425 -5.03 30.80 13.85
C GLU A 425 -4.44 30.76 12.44
N LEU A 426 -4.82 29.73 11.66
CA LEU A 426 -4.12 29.41 10.43
C LEU A 426 -4.94 29.62 9.16
N LYS A 427 -6.28 29.60 9.21
CA LYS A 427 -7.15 29.55 8.03
C LYS A 427 -6.84 30.65 7.01
N ASP A 428 -6.85 31.89 7.41
CA ASP A 428 -6.65 33.00 6.47
C ASP A 428 -5.24 33.06 5.90
N LYS A 429 -4.24 32.77 6.74
CA LYS A 429 -2.83 32.69 6.34
C LYS A 429 -2.59 31.56 5.34
N LEU A 430 -3.18 30.39 5.59
CA LEU A 430 -3.05 29.23 4.72
C LEU A 430 -3.82 29.41 3.43
N THR A 431 -5.00 30.01 3.44
CA THR A 431 -5.78 30.35 2.24
C THR A 431 -4.92 31.21 1.29
N THR A 432 -4.27 32.23 1.85
CA THR A 432 -3.36 33.09 1.08
C THR A 432 -2.11 32.34 0.61
N ALA A 433 -1.46 31.59 1.50
CA ALA A 433 -0.24 30.83 1.19
C ALA A 433 -0.47 29.74 0.13
N ALA A 434 -1.63 29.07 0.18
CA ALA A 434 -2.04 28.08 -0.80
C ALA A 434 -2.49 28.69 -2.14
N GLY A 435 -2.76 30.00 -2.18
CA GLY A 435 -3.27 30.66 -3.39
C GLY A 435 -4.62 30.14 -3.84
N VAL A 436 -5.51 29.85 -2.87
CA VAL A 436 -6.85 29.31 -3.13
C VAL A 436 -7.92 30.33 -2.73
N THR A 437 -9.12 30.17 -3.28
CA THR A 437 -10.29 30.97 -2.89
C THR A 437 -10.99 30.37 -1.67
N PRO A 438 -11.78 31.13 -0.90
CA PRO A 438 -12.44 30.61 0.31
C PRO A 438 -13.34 29.41 0.09
N ASP A 439 -13.93 29.24 -1.09
CA ASP A 439 -14.75 28.09 -1.50
C ASP A 439 -13.92 26.81 -1.77
N GLN A 440 -12.61 26.95 -1.97
CA GLN A 440 -11.65 25.85 -2.11
C GLN A 440 -11.04 25.43 -0.75
N VAL A 441 -11.52 26.02 0.36
CA VAL A 441 -11.04 25.72 1.71
C VAL A 441 -12.09 24.98 2.51
N LYS A 442 -11.78 23.75 2.89
CA LYS A 442 -12.59 22.91 3.79
C LYS A 442 -11.95 22.91 5.18
N VAL A 443 -12.75 23.12 6.22
CA VAL A 443 -12.32 22.94 7.62
C VAL A 443 -13.10 21.78 8.20
N ILE A 444 -12.40 20.77 8.71
CA ILE A 444 -13.01 19.58 9.32
C ILE A 444 -12.46 19.40 10.74
N PRO A 445 -13.27 19.04 11.73
CA PRO A 445 -12.78 18.73 13.06
C PRO A 445 -11.92 17.45 13.03
N TYR A 446 -10.85 17.43 13.85
CA TYR A 446 -9.95 16.26 13.89
C TYR A 446 -10.64 14.97 14.36
N THR A 447 -11.82 15.09 15.00
CA THR A 447 -12.64 13.96 15.45
C THR A 447 -13.59 13.41 14.37
N GLU A 448 -13.63 14.04 13.17
CA GLU A 448 -14.44 13.55 12.05
C GLU A 448 -13.76 12.35 11.40
N GLU A 449 -14.50 11.23 11.30
CA GLU A 449 -14.07 10.00 10.65
C GLU A 449 -14.48 9.93 9.18
#